data_4c382edf6b0180f2e15122942ec344d2
#
_entry.id   4c382edf6b0180f2e15122942ec344d2
#
_cell.length_a   1.000
_cell.length_b   1.000
_cell.length_c   1.000
_cell.angle_alpha   90.00
_cell.angle_beta   90.00
_cell.angle_gamma   90.00
#
_symmetry.space_group_name_H-M   'P 1'
#
loop_
_entity.id
_entity.type
_entity.pdbx_description
1 polymer ?
#
loop_
_entity_poly.entity_id
_entity_poly.type
_entity_poly.pdbx_seq_one_letter_code
_entity_poly.pdbx_strand_id
1 'polypeptide(L)'
;MQVKEDSGLVRLQTIAQKFAPDRAIAAIEPYGSGNINRTFRVTLTGETQDAFILQQLNTQVFRQPQQVMQNMQRVTEHMAQRLQQEPLDGGRCWQVPRVRLAQNGCAYWLDADDSFWRALDFITGGQSFDTIQDRDRAQEIGWALGTFPSD
;
A
#
# COMPACT_ATOMS: atom_id res chain seq x y z
N MET A 1 -20.83 -5.27 -24.04
CA MET A 1 -20.25 -4.32 -23.07
C MET A 1 -19.96 -4.97 -21.72
N GLN A 2 -20.80 -5.82 -21.19
CA GLN A 2 -20.59 -6.54 -19.91
C GLN A 2 -19.39 -7.52 -19.89
N VAL A 3 -19.03 -8.12 -21.02
CA VAL A 3 -17.93 -9.12 -21.08
C VAL A 3 -16.54 -8.54 -20.79
N LYS A 4 -16.32 -7.25 -21.06
CA LYS A 4 -15.01 -6.59 -20.79
C LYS A 4 -14.81 -6.18 -19.33
N GLU A 5 -15.89 -5.81 -18.64
CA GLU A 5 -15.84 -5.46 -17.22
C GLU A 5 -15.64 -6.71 -16.35
N ASP A 6 -16.31 -7.80 -16.72
CA ASP A 6 -16.21 -9.08 -16.02
C ASP A 6 -14.80 -9.69 -16.13
N SER A 7 -14.16 -9.61 -17.29
CA SER A 7 -12.78 -10.06 -17.49
C SER A 7 -11.75 -9.23 -16.68
N GLY A 8 -11.99 -7.93 -16.53
CA GLY A 8 -11.16 -7.05 -15.73
C GLY A 8 -11.23 -7.34 -14.24
N LEU A 9 -12.41 -7.62 -13.73
CA LEU A 9 -12.64 -7.97 -12.33
C LEU A 9 -12.04 -9.34 -11.98
N VAL A 10 -12.22 -10.34 -12.83
CA VAL A 10 -11.61 -11.67 -12.68
C VAL A 10 -10.09 -11.57 -12.64
N ARG A 11 -9.49 -10.75 -13.51
CA ARG A 11 -8.06 -10.50 -13.52
C ARG A 11 -7.59 -9.87 -12.20
N LEU A 12 -8.28 -8.85 -11.71
CA LEU A 12 -7.96 -8.19 -10.44
C LEU A 12 -8.05 -9.16 -9.26
N GLN A 13 -9.08 -10.00 -9.22
CA GLN A 13 -9.21 -11.03 -8.19
C GLN A 13 -8.06 -12.03 -8.24
N THR A 14 -7.67 -12.49 -9.42
CA THR A 14 -6.54 -13.40 -9.60
C THR A 14 -5.24 -12.80 -9.10
N ILE A 15 -4.98 -11.53 -9.42
CA ILE A 15 -3.77 -10.82 -8.97
C ILE A 15 -3.81 -10.58 -7.47
N ALA A 16 -4.93 -10.10 -6.94
CA ALA A 16 -5.08 -9.88 -5.50
C ALA A 16 -4.87 -11.16 -4.68
N GLN A 17 -5.33 -12.30 -5.19
CA GLN A 17 -5.15 -13.60 -4.55
C GLN A 17 -3.67 -14.01 -4.45
N LYS A 18 -2.79 -13.50 -5.33
CA LYS A 18 -1.34 -13.74 -5.23
C LYS A 18 -0.73 -13.14 -3.96
N PHE A 19 -1.34 -12.10 -3.41
CA PHE A 19 -0.91 -11.43 -2.18
C PHE A 19 -1.67 -11.88 -0.93
N ALA A 20 -2.67 -12.73 -1.07
CA ALA A 20 -3.43 -13.33 0.03
C ALA A 20 -3.82 -14.78 -0.32
N PRO A 21 -2.84 -15.70 -0.47
CA PRO A 21 -3.10 -17.05 -0.96
C PRO A 21 -3.98 -17.89 -0.03
N ASP A 22 -3.93 -17.62 1.26
CA ASP A 22 -4.61 -18.41 2.29
C ASP A 22 -5.96 -17.83 2.74
N ARG A 23 -6.40 -16.72 2.13
CA ARG A 23 -7.64 -16.05 2.51
C ARG A 23 -8.48 -15.69 1.30
N ALA A 24 -9.78 -15.82 1.43
CA ALA A 24 -10.70 -15.39 0.38
C ALA A 24 -10.85 -13.88 0.35
N ILE A 25 -11.03 -13.35 -0.85
CA ILE A 25 -11.27 -11.92 -1.09
C ILE A 25 -12.78 -11.66 -0.98
N ALA A 26 -13.15 -10.69 -0.13
CA ALA A 26 -14.54 -10.26 0.04
C ALA A 26 -14.92 -9.16 -0.95
N ALA A 27 -14.03 -8.19 -1.19
CA ALA A 27 -14.29 -7.08 -2.10
C ALA A 27 -12.98 -6.49 -2.66
N ILE A 28 -13.07 -5.91 -3.85
CA ILE A 28 -12.02 -5.10 -4.47
C ILE A 28 -12.66 -3.81 -4.97
N GLU A 29 -12.20 -2.67 -4.48
CA GLU A 29 -12.76 -1.36 -4.79
C GLU A 29 -11.66 -0.39 -5.23
N PRO A 30 -11.89 0.48 -6.23
CA PRO A 30 -10.96 1.57 -6.52
C PRO A 30 -10.72 2.42 -5.26
N TYR A 31 -9.48 2.85 -5.04
CA TYR A 31 -9.10 3.59 -3.85
C TYR A 31 -8.18 4.76 -4.17
N GLY A 32 -8.48 5.93 -3.56
CA GLY A 32 -7.68 7.14 -3.70
C GLY A 32 -7.94 7.91 -5.00
N SER A 33 -7.35 9.09 -5.07
CA SER A 33 -7.47 10.04 -6.21
C SER A 33 -6.18 10.14 -7.06
N GLY A 34 -5.22 9.22 -6.82
CA GLY A 34 -3.92 9.22 -7.52
C GLY A 34 -4.06 8.93 -9.02
N ASN A 35 -3.39 9.74 -9.86
CA ASN A 35 -3.48 9.65 -11.32
C ASN A 35 -2.34 8.84 -11.97
N ILE A 36 -1.33 8.45 -11.20
CA ILE A 36 -0.13 7.78 -11.73
C ILE A 36 -0.30 6.27 -11.72
N ASN A 37 -0.70 5.71 -10.58
CA ASN A 37 -0.89 4.28 -10.39
C ASN A 37 -2.37 3.94 -10.27
N ARG A 38 -2.77 2.78 -10.76
CA ARG A 38 -4.11 2.24 -10.47
C ARG A 38 -4.09 1.60 -9.10
N THR A 39 -4.94 2.10 -8.22
CA THR A 39 -4.97 1.70 -6.80
C THR A 39 -6.32 1.13 -6.41
N PHE A 40 -6.29 0.01 -5.69
CA PHE A 40 -7.48 -0.69 -5.21
C PHE A 40 -7.31 -1.03 -3.73
N ARG A 41 -8.43 -0.97 -3.00
CA ARG A 41 -8.54 -1.55 -1.67
C ARG A 41 -9.10 -2.96 -1.81
N VAL A 42 -8.38 -3.93 -1.29
CA VAL A 42 -8.79 -5.34 -1.23
C VAL A 42 -9.17 -5.68 0.20
N THR A 43 -10.41 -6.10 0.40
CA THR A 43 -10.92 -6.56 1.70
C THR A 43 -10.95 -8.08 1.72
N LEU A 44 -10.40 -8.67 2.78
CA LEU A 44 -10.36 -10.11 2.97
C LEU A 44 -11.51 -10.59 3.86
N THR A 45 -11.97 -11.81 3.64
CA THR A 45 -12.96 -12.46 4.52
C THR A 45 -12.29 -12.89 5.82
N GLY A 46 -13.03 -12.90 6.93
CA GLY A 46 -12.57 -13.38 8.23
C GLY A 46 -13.15 -12.59 9.39
N GLU A 47 -12.84 -13.00 10.62
CA GLU A 47 -13.31 -12.37 11.85
C GLU A 47 -12.75 -10.95 12.05
N THR A 48 -11.54 -10.72 11.57
CA THR A 48 -10.95 -9.39 11.50
C THR A 48 -11.10 -8.84 10.09
N GLN A 49 -11.67 -7.64 9.96
CA GLN A 49 -11.71 -6.91 8.69
C GLN A 49 -10.28 -6.52 8.30
N ASP A 50 -9.57 -7.46 7.71
CA ASP A 50 -8.24 -7.22 7.18
C ASP A 50 -8.34 -6.74 5.73
N ALA A 51 -7.54 -5.74 5.39
CA ALA A 51 -7.51 -5.17 4.07
C ALA A 51 -6.07 -4.82 3.67
N PHE A 52 -5.84 -4.74 2.37
CA PHE A 52 -4.58 -4.24 1.83
C PHE A 52 -4.82 -3.38 0.59
N ILE A 53 -3.84 -2.57 0.26
CA ILE A 53 -3.83 -1.77 -0.96
C ILE A 53 -3.11 -2.56 -2.04
N LEU A 54 -3.77 -2.79 -3.16
CA LEU A 54 -3.22 -3.36 -4.38
C LEU A 54 -2.98 -2.25 -5.38
N GLN A 55 -1.77 -2.13 -5.91
CA GLN A 55 -1.42 -1.11 -6.90
C GLN A 55 -0.76 -1.71 -8.13
N GLN A 56 -1.24 -1.29 -9.29
CA GLN A 56 -0.52 -1.44 -10.55
C GLN A 56 0.38 -0.22 -10.72
N LEU A 57 1.70 -0.43 -10.69
CA LEU A 57 2.67 0.63 -10.91
C LEU A 57 2.72 1.02 -12.39
N ASN A 58 2.77 2.32 -12.62
CA ASN A 58 3.05 2.85 -13.96
C ASN A 58 4.56 2.75 -14.25
N THR A 59 4.94 1.73 -15.03
CA THR A 59 6.35 1.45 -15.34
C THR A 59 6.95 2.42 -16.34
N GLN A 60 6.16 3.27 -16.99
CA GLN A 60 6.66 4.38 -17.79
C GLN A 60 7.19 5.51 -16.90
N VAL A 61 6.58 5.72 -15.74
CA VAL A 61 7.01 6.68 -14.72
C VAL A 61 8.11 6.06 -13.85
N PHE A 62 7.87 4.88 -13.32
CA PHE A 62 8.81 4.13 -12.47
C PHE A 62 9.57 3.10 -13.32
N ARG A 63 10.62 3.56 -13.99
CA ARG A 63 11.37 2.73 -14.95
C ARG A 63 12.14 1.57 -14.32
N GLN A 64 12.39 1.62 -13.02
CA GLN A 64 13.05 0.57 -12.25
C GLN A 64 12.14 0.13 -11.07
N PRO A 65 10.97 -0.47 -11.35
CA PRO A 65 9.98 -0.75 -10.31
C PRO A 65 10.48 -1.75 -9.26
N GLN A 66 11.36 -2.67 -9.61
CA GLN A 66 11.98 -3.61 -8.68
C GLN A 66 12.86 -2.87 -7.65
N GLN A 67 13.63 -1.88 -8.09
CA GLN A 67 14.46 -1.08 -7.20
C GLN A 67 13.60 -0.20 -6.28
N VAL A 68 12.48 0.33 -6.79
CA VAL A 68 11.50 1.05 -5.96
C VAL A 68 11.01 0.15 -4.82
N MET A 69 10.69 -1.11 -5.13
CA MET A 69 10.21 -2.05 -4.10
C MET A 69 11.29 -2.44 -3.10
N GLN A 70 12.52 -2.64 -3.54
CA GLN A 70 13.64 -2.91 -2.64
C GLN A 70 13.88 -1.75 -1.67
N ASN A 71 13.88 -0.52 -2.17
CA ASN A 71 14.02 0.67 -1.35
C ASN A 71 12.85 0.81 -0.36
N MET A 72 11.63 0.61 -0.83
CA MET A 72 10.43 0.67 0.01
C MET A 72 10.49 -0.34 1.16
N GLN A 73 10.85 -1.60 0.88
CA GLN A 73 11.02 -2.61 1.91
C GLN A 73 12.06 -2.19 2.95
N ARG A 74 13.25 -1.78 2.51
CA ARG A 74 14.33 -1.36 3.42
C ARG A 74 13.91 -0.20 4.31
N VAL A 75 13.28 0.82 3.73
CA VAL A 75 12.84 2.01 4.49
C VAL A 75 11.74 1.62 5.48
N THR A 76 10.71 0.89 5.05
CA THR A 76 9.59 0.54 5.93
C THR A 76 10.00 -0.43 7.04
N GLU A 77 10.88 -1.37 6.77
CA GLU A 77 11.45 -2.28 7.77
C GLU A 77 12.33 -1.53 8.77
N HIS A 78 13.21 -0.64 8.29
CA HIS A 78 14.05 0.19 9.14
C HIS A 78 13.21 1.08 10.06
N MET A 79 12.21 1.77 9.53
CA MET A 79 11.31 2.59 10.32
C MET A 79 10.55 1.78 11.37
N ALA A 80 10.04 0.61 11.02
CA ALA A 80 9.36 -0.26 11.97
C ALA A 80 10.27 -0.72 13.11
N GLN A 81 11.53 -1.06 12.82
CA GLN A 81 12.52 -1.42 13.83
C GLN A 81 12.86 -0.24 14.74
N ARG A 82 13.08 0.95 14.17
CA ARG A 82 13.36 2.16 14.96
C ARG A 82 12.23 2.51 15.91
N LEU A 83 10.99 2.45 15.44
CA LEU A 83 9.80 2.72 16.27
C LEU A 83 9.60 1.72 17.42
N GLN A 84 10.09 0.48 17.25
CA GLN A 84 10.09 -0.52 18.33
C GLN A 84 11.16 -0.25 19.37
N GLN A 85 12.34 0.22 18.95
CA GLN A 85 13.48 0.50 19.84
C GLN A 85 13.34 1.85 20.56
N GLU A 86 12.83 2.84 19.86
CA GLU A 86 12.66 4.21 20.34
C GLU A 86 11.21 4.67 20.07
N PRO A 87 10.25 4.31 20.95
CA PRO A 87 8.87 4.76 20.81
C PRO A 87 8.79 6.30 20.87
N LEU A 88 7.86 6.87 20.10
CA LEU A 88 7.65 8.31 20.07
C LEU A 88 7.08 8.82 21.39
N ASP A 89 7.57 9.97 21.83
CA ASP A 89 7.08 10.66 23.00
C ASP A 89 5.65 11.24 22.80
N GLY A 90 4.96 11.49 23.91
CA GLY A 90 3.67 12.19 23.92
C GLY A 90 2.48 11.36 23.44
N GLY A 91 2.55 10.02 23.49
CA GLY A 91 1.45 9.13 23.12
C GLY A 91 1.12 9.11 21.62
N ARG A 92 2.00 9.64 20.79
CA ARG A 92 1.86 9.59 19.33
C ARG A 92 2.16 8.19 18.79
N CYS A 93 1.37 7.76 17.83
CA CYS A 93 1.56 6.50 17.14
C CYS A 93 1.91 6.77 15.68
N TRP A 94 3.08 6.28 15.25
CA TRP A 94 3.47 6.31 13.85
C TRP A 94 3.24 4.93 13.25
N GLN A 95 2.41 4.87 12.22
CA GLN A 95 2.16 3.64 11.47
C GLN A 95 2.88 3.72 10.12
N VAL A 96 3.60 2.67 9.80
CA VAL A 96 4.31 2.53 8.52
C VAL A 96 3.62 1.46 7.70
N PRO A 97 3.20 1.75 6.45
CA PRO A 97 2.63 0.72 5.60
C PRO A 97 3.68 -0.34 5.28
N ARG A 98 3.39 -1.59 5.59
CA ARG A 98 4.28 -2.71 5.26
C ARG A 98 4.04 -3.20 3.86
N VAL A 99 5.13 -3.57 3.18
CA VAL A 99 5.04 -4.29 1.90
C VAL A 99 4.52 -5.70 2.17
N ARG A 100 3.41 -6.06 1.53
CA ARG A 100 2.86 -7.41 1.56
C ARG A 100 3.53 -8.25 0.48
N LEU A 101 4.12 -9.36 0.85
CA LEU A 101 4.76 -10.26 -0.10
C LEU A 101 3.73 -11.05 -0.90
N ALA A 102 4.03 -11.31 -2.17
CA ALA A 102 3.28 -12.23 -2.98
C ALA A 102 3.56 -13.69 -2.56
N GLN A 103 2.75 -14.63 -3.04
CA GLN A 103 2.85 -16.05 -2.72
C GLN A 103 4.21 -16.69 -3.09
N ASN A 104 4.96 -16.08 -4.03
CA ASN A 104 6.32 -16.48 -4.40
C ASN A 104 7.42 -15.88 -3.51
N GLY A 105 7.05 -15.14 -2.46
CA GLY A 105 7.97 -14.46 -1.55
C GLY A 105 8.54 -13.14 -2.07
N CYS A 106 8.15 -12.69 -3.26
CA CYS A 106 8.59 -11.41 -3.81
C CYS A 106 7.71 -10.24 -3.34
N ALA A 107 8.29 -9.04 -3.31
CA ALA A 107 7.60 -7.80 -2.96
C ALA A 107 6.69 -7.26 -4.08
N TYR A 108 6.56 -7.98 -5.18
CA TYR A 108 5.76 -7.61 -6.34
C TYR A 108 5.31 -8.85 -7.10
N TRP A 109 4.37 -8.67 -8.01
CA TRP A 109 3.89 -9.67 -8.93
C TRP A 109 3.86 -9.12 -10.35
N LEU A 110 4.40 -9.88 -11.31
CA LEU A 110 4.21 -9.62 -12.74
C LEU A 110 3.07 -10.50 -13.24
N ASP A 111 2.09 -9.89 -13.88
CA ASP A 111 1.01 -10.65 -14.49
C ASP A 111 1.35 -11.08 -15.93
N ALA A 112 0.40 -11.72 -16.61
CA ALA A 112 0.59 -12.24 -17.96
C ALA A 112 0.94 -11.16 -19.02
N ASP A 113 0.60 -9.90 -18.76
CA ASP A 113 0.89 -8.75 -19.63
C ASP A 113 2.13 -7.98 -19.16
N ASP A 114 2.95 -8.56 -18.30
CA ASP A 114 4.11 -7.92 -17.66
C ASP A 114 3.75 -6.65 -16.86
N SER A 115 2.49 -6.48 -16.50
CA SER A 115 2.09 -5.41 -15.59
C SER A 115 2.64 -5.66 -14.20
N PHE A 116 3.21 -4.62 -13.60
CA PHE A 116 3.86 -4.68 -12.30
C PHE A 116 2.88 -4.34 -11.17
N TRP A 117 2.67 -5.28 -10.25
CA TRP A 117 1.75 -5.16 -9.14
C TRP A 117 2.47 -5.25 -7.81
N ARG A 118 2.05 -4.41 -6.86
CA ARG A 118 2.48 -4.47 -5.47
C ARG A 118 1.30 -4.42 -4.52
N ALA A 119 1.51 -4.88 -3.30
CA ALA A 119 0.54 -4.75 -2.22
C ALA A 119 1.17 -4.17 -0.96
N LEU A 120 0.41 -3.34 -0.26
CA LEU A 120 0.77 -2.70 1.00
C LEU A 120 -0.32 -2.96 2.01
N ASP A 121 0.04 -3.24 3.25
CA ASP A 121 -0.95 -3.37 4.31
C ASP A 121 -1.73 -2.07 4.48
N PHE A 122 -3.04 -2.18 4.69
CA PHE A 122 -3.90 -1.02 4.84
C PHE A 122 -3.83 -0.47 6.26
N ILE A 123 -3.60 0.84 6.37
CA ILE A 123 -3.63 1.56 7.65
C ILE A 123 -5.07 2.03 7.88
N THR A 124 -5.73 1.46 8.90
CA THR A 124 -7.11 1.82 9.26
C THR A 124 -7.15 3.11 10.08
N GLY A 125 -8.27 3.84 9.99
CA GLY A 125 -8.51 5.06 10.78
C GLY A 125 -7.80 6.31 10.26
N GLY A 126 -7.04 6.20 9.17
CA GLY A 126 -6.42 7.35 8.51
C GLY A 126 -7.42 8.11 7.64
N GLN A 127 -7.23 9.41 7.52
CA GLN A 127 -7.97 10.28 6.61
C GLN A 127 -6.99 11.04 5.72
N SER A 128 -7.24 11.02 4.41
CA SER A 128 -6.43 11.75 3.43
C SER A 128 -7.03 13.12 3.13
N PHE A 129 -6.17 14.10 2.95
CA PHE A 129 -6.54 15.48 2.59
C PHE A 129 -5.70 15.93 1.40
N ASP A 130 -6.33 16.52 0.40
CA ASP A 130 -5.64 17.04 -0.79
C ASP A 130 -4.94 18.38 -0.55
N THR A 131 -5.38 19.11 0.49
CA THR A 131 -4.84 20.43 0.83
C THR A 131 -4.73 20.61 2.35
N ILE A 132 -3.78 21.45 2.77
CA ILE A 132 -3.64 21.89 4.16
C ILE A 132 -4.70 22.98 4.40
N GLN A 133 -5.69 22.68 5.26
CA GLN A 133 -6.82 23.59 5.51
C GLN A 133 -6.68 24.41 6.79
N ASP A 134 -5.83 23.97 7.72
CA ASP A 134 -5.68 24.62 9.02
C ASP A 134 -4.25 24.55 9.57
N ARG A 135 -3.99 25.34 10.62
CA ARG A 135 -2.68 25.44 11.25
C ARG A 135 -2.25 24.13 11.94
N ASP A 136 -3.20 23.42 12.53
CA ASP A 136 -2.90 22.19 13.29
C ASP A 136 -2.40 21.09 12.36
N ARG A 137 -3.01 20.95 11.18
CA ARG A 137 -2.51 20.03 10.13
C ARG A 137 -1.14 20.43 9.60
N ALA A 138 -0.89 21.73 9.42
CA ALA A 138 0.43 22.20 9.02
C ALA A 138 1.50 21.87 10.06
N GLN A 139 1.18 22.00 11.35
CA GLN A 139 2.07 21.62 12.46
C GLN A 139 2.33 20.13 12.50
N GLU A 140 1.32 19.29 12.30
CA GLU A 140 1.48 17.82 12.24
C GLU A 140 2.39 17.38 11.09
N ILE A 141 2.22 17.98 9.91
CA ILE A 141 3.09 17.70 8.76
C ILE A 141 4.54 18.13 9.06
N GLY A 142 4.74 19.32 9.63
CA GLY A 142 6.06 19.81 10.04
C GLY A 142 6.73 18.92 11.08
N TRP A 143 5.96 18.46 12.08
CA TRP A 143 6.44 17.51 13.08
C TRP A 143 6.81 16.17 12.43
N ALA A 144 5.98 15.63 11.56
CA ALA A 144 6.24 14.37 10.86
C ALA A 144 7.52 14.43 10.01
N LEU A 145 7.71 15.53 9.25
CA LEU A 145 8.92 15.74 8.45
C LEU A 145 10.18 15.88 9.33
N GLY A 146 10.07 16.58 10.46
CA GLY A 146 11.19 16.75 11.39
C GLY A 146 11.53 15.50 12.19
N THR A 147 10.58 14.59 12.36
CA THR A 147 10.76 13.31 13.07
C THR A 147 11.22 12.19 12.14
N PHE A 148 11.02 12.35 10.83
CA PHE A 148 11.48 11.35 9.86
C PHE A 148 12.98 11.14 9.98
N PRO A 149 13.48 9.90 10.11
CA PRO A 149 14.90 9.64 10.28
C PRO A 149 15.72 10.23 9.14
N SER A 150 16.69 11.05 9.49
CA SER A 150 17.57 11.76 8.55
C SER A 150 18.91 11.06 8.33
N ASP A 151 19.04 9.79 8.73
CA ASP A 151 20.29 9.02 8.62
C ASP A 151 20.24 7.96 7.53
#